data_4625bd6ff45e047cfdc4691fb7c09264
#
_entry.id   4625bd6ff45e047cfdc4691fb7c09264
#
_cell.length_a   1.000
_cell.length_b   1.000
_cell.length_c   1.000
_cell.angle_alpha   90.00
_cell.angle_beta   90.00
_cell.angle_gamma   90.00
#
_symmetry.space_group_name_H-M   'P 1'
#
loop_
_entity.id
_entity.type
_entity.pdbx_description
1 polymer ?
#
loop_
_entity_poly.entity_id
_entity_poly.type
_entity_poly.pdbx_seq_one_letter_code
_entity_poly.pdbx_strand_id
1 'polypeptide(L)'
;MIKRFIIIVALLTTVASAAQEGTSSPYSFYGIGLTKFKGTVENQSMGGIRMFSDSIHLNLRNPGSYGRLKLTTFTVGGSHQSTALKTDNDSESSRTTSLDYLAIGLPTGRLNFGVGLIPFTAVGYRILENNDETSNRYTGRGGMNKVFLTAGYSVNDNLSLGVDVNYNFGNIQNNFTTLQRGVQLGSRQINRTDLRGFNLNFGLDYQRKLNDNLKLYTVATYAPQMDITTERMRNIATLSFRTDGSEVVIEENDISFPQGDLSLPSEITLGAGIGTNNKWFMGAEYSRISASDYNFNSGNSFAEVQYDNASQYRLGGFYIPEYNSLTSYFSRVVYRAGLRFEETGLNLSNEGINEFGISFGVGLPAGRSFTNANLGIEYGQRGTTNSGLIQENFFKLSISLSLNDKWFVQRKFD
;
A
#
# COMPACT_ATOMS: atom_id res chain seq x y z
N MET A 1 8.93 31.67 4.34
CA MET A 1 8.58 30.24 4.57
C MET A 1 7.09 29.98 4.38
N ILE A 2 6.19 30.73 5.02
CA ILE A 2 4.73 30.53 4.94
C ILE A 2 4.19 30.60 3.50
N LYS A 3 4.61 31.54 2.65
CA LYS A 3 4.17 31.62 1.24
C LYS A 3 4.54 30.37 0.43
N ARG A 4 5.72 29.79 0.65
CA ARG A 4 6.14 28.55 -0.03
C ARG A 4 5.38 27.32 0.48
N PHE A 5 5.06 27.31 1.77
CA PHE A 5 4.21 26.28 2.38
C PHE A 5 2.78 26.33 1.81
N ILE A 6 2.19 27.54 1.70
CA ILE A 6 0.85 27.73 1.12
C ILE A 6 0.81 27.29 -0.35
N ILE A 7 1.87 27.58 -1.13
CA ILE A 7 1.95 27.15 -2.54
C ILE A 7 2.03 25.61 -2.62
N ILE A 8 2.79 24.96 -1.74
CA ILE A 8 2.89 23.50 -1.70
C ILE A 8 1.54 22.89 -1.29
N VAL A 9 0.86 23.45 -0.28
CA VAL A 9 -0.47 23.00 0.14
C VAL A 9 -1.51 23.24 -0.97
N ALA A 10 -1.48 24.37 -1.65
CA ALA A 10 -2.37 24.67 -2.80
C ALA A 10 -2.10 23.72 -3.99
N LEU A 11 -0.84 23.39 -4.27
CA LEU A 11 -0.50 22.39 -5.29
C LEU A 11 -0.99 20.98 -4.89
N LEU A 12 -0.86 20.62 -3.62
CA LEU A 12 -1.37 19.34 -3.11
C LEU A 12 -2.91 19.26 -3.16
N THR A 13 -3.61 20.36 -2.93
CA THR A 13 -5.09 20.39 -3.01
C THR A 13 -5.59 20.29 -4.45
N THR A 14 -4.87 20.83 -5.45
CA THR A 14 -5.25 20.67 -6.87
C THR A 14 -5.05 19.24 -7.38
N VAL A 15 -4.06 18.52 -6.86
CA VAL A 15 -3.84 17.10 -7.16
C VAL A 15 -4.90 16.21 -6.49
N ALA A 16 -5.38 16.59 -5.30
CA ALA A 16 -6.43 15.85 -4.58
C ALA A 16 -7.83 15.97 -5.22
N SER A 17 -8.05 16.97 -6.09
CA SER A 17 -9.35 17.19 -6.76
C SER A 17 -9.66 16.17 -7.86
N ALA A 18 -8.66 15.45 -8.37
CA ALA A 18 -8.85 14.28 -9.22
C ALA A 18 -8.80 13.04 -8.33
N ALA A 19 -9.90 12.74 -7.61
CA ALA A 19 -10.05 11.49 -6.87
C ALA A 19 -10.04 10.31 -7.85
N GLN A 20 -8.85 9.93 -8.30
CA GLN A 20 -8.65 8.78 -9.16
C GLN A 20 -8.78 7.52 -8.33
N GLU A 21 -9.36 6.50 -8.94
CA GLU A 21 -9.40 5.16 -8.36
C GLU A 21 -7.98 4.73 -7.96
N GLY A 22 -7.85 4.18 -6.75
CA GLY A 22 -6.53 3.82 -6.19
C GLY A 22 -5.82 2.68 -6.93
N THR A 23 -6.53 1.98 -7.82
CA THR A 23 -6.04 0.91 -8.69
C THR A 23 -6.93 0.80 -9.93
N SER A 24 -6.45 0.10 -10.95
CA SER A 24 -7.21 -0.29 -12.15
C SER A 24 -7.13 -1.79 -12.42
N SER A 25 -6.71 -2.55 -11.41
CA SER A 25 -6.50 -4.00 -11.53
C SER A 25 -7.81 -4.77 -11.51
N PRO A 26 -8.08 -5.66 -12.47
CA PRO A 26 -9.19 -6.61 -12.40
C PRO A 26 -9.16 -7.49 -11.14
N TYR A 27 -7.98 -7.81 -10.62
CA TYR A 27 -7.85 -8.58 -9.38
C TYR A 27 -8.38 -7.84 -8.13
N SER A 28 -8.60 -6.52 -8.23
CA SER A 28 -9.24 -5.75 -7.15
C SER A 28 -10.76 -6.04 -7.02
N PHE A 29 -11.33 -6.84 -7.92
CA PHE A 29 -12.69 -7.37 -7.82
C PHE A 29 -12.85 -8.31 -6.61
N TYR A 30 -11.79 -9.03 -6.27
CA TYR A 30 -11.84 -10.07 -5.25
C TYR A 30 -11.52 -9.53 -3.85
N GLY A 31 -12.24 -10.04 -2.86
CA GLY A 31 -12.05 -9.65 -1.46
C GLY A 31 -12.34 -8.17 -1.19
N ILE A 32 -11.50 -7.55 -0.41
CA ILE A 32 -11.55 -6.10 -0.09
C ILE A 32 -10.71 -5.26 -1.06
N GLY A 33 -10.38 -5.80 -2.22
CA GLY A 33 -9.52 -5.18 -3.21
C GLY A 33 -8.04 -5.51 -3.04
N LEU A 34 -7.19 -4.86 -3.83
CA LEU A 34 -5.75 -5.05 -3.75
C LEU A 34 -5.15 -4.35 -2.54
N THR A 35 -4.35 -5.09 -1.79
CA THR A 35 -3.55 -4.51 -0.70
C THR A 35 -2.51 -3.56 -1.26
N LYS A 36 -2.52 -2.31 -0.78
CA LYS A 36 -1.52 -1.31 -1.14
C LYS A 36 -0.23 -1.53 -0.36
N PHE A 37 0.90 -1.11 -0.93
CA PHE A 37 2.17 -1.13 -0.23
C PHE A 37 2.15 -0.14 0.95
N LYS A 38 2.43 -0.63 2.16
CA LYS A 38 2.26 0.09 3.42
C LYS A 38 3.55 0.80 3.91
N GLY A 39 4.55 0.97 3.07
CA GLY A 39 5.86 1.55 3.44
C GLY A 39 6.15 2.85 2.71
N THR A 40 7.28 3.44 3.05
CA THR A 40 7.79 4.63 2.36
C THR A 40 8.41 4.30 1.01
N VAL A 41 8.68 5.32 0.17
CA VAL A 41 9.37 5.16 -1.12
C VAL A 41 10.76 4.56 -0.92
N GLU A 42 11.43 4.88 0.18
CA GLU A 42 12.72 4.30 0.56
C GLU A 42 12.62 2.78 0.75
N ASN A 43 11.60 2.31 1.50
CA ASN A 43 11.37 0.88 1.68
C ASN A 43 11.00 0.21 0.36
N GLN A 44 10.09 0.82 -0.43
CA GLN A 44 9.66 0.30 -1.73
C GLN A 44 10.83 0.12 -2.69
N SER A 45 11.74 1.11 -2.75
CA SER A 45 12.94 1.06 -3.58
C SER A 45 13.95 -0.03 -3.17
N MET A 46 13.76 -0.64 -2.01
CA MET A 46 14.55 -1.78 -1.50
C MET A 46 13.71 -3.07 -1.45
N GLY A 47 12.82 -3.29 -2.44
CA GLY A 47 11.96 -4.49 -2.48
C GLY A 47 10.89 -4.52 -1.39
N GLY A 48 10.70 -3.43 -0.65
CA GLY A 48 9.71 -3.33 0.42
C GLY A 48 10.18 -3.88 1.77
N ILE A 49 11.46 -4.10 2.00
CA ILE A 49 11.99 -4.56 3.30
C ILE A 49 11.72 -3.53 4.40
N ARG A 50 11.50 -4.02 5.65
CA ARG A 50 11.17 -3.20 6.84
C ARG A 50 12.24 -3.22 7.94
N MET A 51 13.36 -3.93 7.72
CA MET A 51 14.37 -4.12 8.76
C MET A 51 15.35 -2.96 8.91
N PHE A 52 15.56 -2.16 7.86
CA PHE A 52 16.43 -1.00 7.97
C PHE A 52 15.71 0.11 8.71
N SER A 53 16.27 0.55 9.81
CA SER A 53 15.81 1.69 10.60
C SER A 53 16.99 2.54 11.04
N ASP A 54 16.81 3.84 11.02
CA ASP A 54 17.77 4.83 11.45
C ASP A 54 17.12 5.95 12.27
N SER A 55 17.82 7.04 12.48
CA SER A 55 17.40 8.14 13.35
C SER A 55 16.56 9.22 12.64
N ILE A 56 16.42 9.14 11.31
CA ILE A 56 15.85 10.23 10.49
C ILE A 56 14.78 9.78 9.51
N HIS A 57 14.64 8.48 9.23
CA HIS A 57 13.64 7.95 8.32
C HIS A 57 12.53 7.22 9.08
N LEU A 58 11.29 7.49 8.69
CA LEU A 58 10.14 6.75 9.21
C LEU A 58 10.02 5.40 8.51
N ASN A 59 9.83 4.35 9.28
CA ASN A 59 9.51 3.04 8.77
C ASN A 59 8.06 2.70 9.15
N LEU A 60 7.14 2.85 8.19
CA LEU A 60 5.70 2.68 8.41
C LEU A 60 5.26 1.21 8.54
N ARG A 61 6.20 0.26 8.45
CA ARG A 61 5.93 -1.17 8.49
C ARG A 61 6.48 -1.87 9.73
N ASN A 62 7.34 -1.18 10.50
CA ASN A 62 7.92 -1.69 11.74
C ASN A 62 7.77 -0.67 12.87
N PRO A 63 6.80 -0.85 13.79
CA PRO A 63 6.62 0.09 14.91
C PRO A 63 7.83 0.12 15.85
N GLY A 64 8.60 -0.96 15.95
CA GLY A 64 9.84 -0.99 16.74
C GLY A 64 10.90 0.02 16.28
N SER A 65 10.90 0.38 14.99
CA SER A 65 11.84 1.35 14.42
C SER A 65 11.70 2.76 15.00
N TYR A 66 10.51 3.13 15.47
CA TYR A 66 10.25 4.45 16.05
C TYR A 66 11.06 4.71 17.32
N GLY A 67 11.41 3.67 18.09
CA GLY A 67 12.30 3.83 19.24
C GLY A 67 13.68 4.37 18.89
N ARG A 68 14.09 4.35 17.62
CA ARG A 68 15.39 4.85 17.14
C ARG A 68 15.36 6.27 16.60
N LEU A 69 14.18 6.87 16.42
CA LEU A 69 14.04 8.22 15.90
C LEU A 69 14.70 9.24 16.85
N LYS A 70 15.43 10.18 16.26
CA LYS A 70 16.08 11.29 16.98
C LYS A 70 15.66 12.68 16.47
N LEU A 71 15.04 12.73 15.30
CA LEU A 71 14.51 13.95 14.72
C LEU A 71 13.02 13.81 14.49
N THR A 72 12.29 14.91 14.66
CA THR A 72 10.91 15.00 14.19
C THR A 72 10.95 14.86 12.66
N THR A 73 10.22 13.91 12.15
CA THR A 73 10.23 13.58 10.73
C THR A 73 8.81 13.66 10.20
N PHE A 74 8.59 14.53 9.23
CA PHE A 74 7.37 14.56 8.43
C PHE A 74 7.68 13.96 7.06
N THR A 75 6.86 13.03 6.60
CA THR A 75 7.04 12.41 5.29
C THR A 75 5.73 12.29 4.53
N VAL A 76 5.79 12.54 3.24
CA VAL A 76 4.69 12.38 2.30
C VAL A 76 5.20 11.71 1.04
N GLY A 77 4.43 10.77 0.51
CA GLY A 77 4.78 10.07 -0.71
C GLY A 77 3.56 9.79 -1.59
N GLY A 78 3.79 9.78 -2.89
CA GLY A 78 2.79 9.45 -3.90
C GLY A 78 3.41 8.71 -5.05
N SER A 79 2.57 8.05 -5.84
CA SER A 79 3.01 7.26 -6.98
C SER A 79 2.09 7.39 -8.18
N HIS A 80 2.68 7.16 -9.35
CA HIS A 80 2.00 7.00 -10.63
C HIS A 80 2.33 5.63 -11.20
N GLN A 81 1.32 4.85 -11.53
CA GLN A 81 1.47 3.50 -12.06
C GLN A 81 0.79 3.40 -13.43
N SER A 82 1.51 2.86 -14.40
CA SER A 82 0.99 2.43 -15.70
C SER A 82 0.97 0.90 -15.72
N THR A 83 -0.18 0.32 -16.04
CA THR A 83 -0.39 -1.13 -16.06
C THR A 83 -0.86 -1.56 -17.44
N ALA A 84 -0.18 -2.51 -18.06
CA ALA A 84 -0.63 -3.22 -19.24
C ALA A 84 -1.34 -4.50 -18.79
N LEU A 85 -2.63 -4.59 -19.08
CA LEU A 85 -3.49 -5.74 -18.86
C LEU A 85 -3.44 -6.62 -20.10
N LYS A 86 -3.18 -7.90 -19.96
CA LYS A 86 -2.98 -8.83 -21.08
C LYS A 86 -3.80 -10.10 -20.88
N THR A 87 -4.57 -10.46 -21.85
CA THR A 87 -5.21 -11.76 -22.02
C THR A 87 -4.55 -12.51 -23.17
N ASP A 88 -5.02 -13.71 -23.50
CA ASP A 88 -4.49 -14.46 -24.65
C ASP A 88 -4.74 -13.74 -25.98
N ASN A 89 -5.81 -12.96 -26.08
CA ASN A 89 -6.28 -12.38 -27.36
C ASN A 89 -6.18 -10.85 -27.41
N ASP A 90 -6.19 -10.17 -26.24
CA ASP A 90 -6.30 -8.71 -26.15
C ASP A 90 -5.29 -8.12 -25.16
N SER A 91 -5.04 -6.82 -25.32
CA SER A 91 -4.28 -6.04 -24.35
C SER A 91 -4.85 -4.65 -24.19
N GLU A 92 -4.95 -4.20 -22.93
CA GLU A 92 -5.41 -2.85 -22.58
C GLU A 92 -4.39 -2.19 -21.65
N SER A 93 -4.32 -0.87 -21.63
CA SER A 93 -3.46 -0.13 -20.71
C SER A 93 -4.27 0.79 -19.82
N SER A 94 -3.87 0.87 -18.56
CA SER A 94 -4.49 1.74 -17.57
C SER A 94 -3.45 2.52 -16.79
N ARG A 95 -3.84 3.66 -16.22
CA ARG A 95 -2.96 4.52 -15.42
C ARG A 95 -3.67 4.96 -14.16
N THR A 96 -2.95 4.92 -13.05
CA THR A 96 -3.44 5.37 -11.75
C THR A 96 -2.43 6.27 -11.06
N THR A 97 -2.91 7.25 -10.33
CA THR A 97 -2.08 8.12 -9.48
C THR A 97 -2.65 8.09 -8.07
N SER A 98 -1.80 7.88 -7.07
CA SER A 98 -2.25 7.81 -5.68
C SER A 98 -1.33 8.56 -4.73
N LEU A 99 -1.91 9.11 -3.66
CA LEU A 99 -1.18 9.46 -2.44
C LEU A 99 -0.95 8.16 -1.68
N ASP A 100 0.31 7.80 -1.41
CA ASP A 100 0.64 6.51 -0.81
C ASP A 100 0.74 6.60 0.72
N TYR A 101 1.17 7.74 1.25
CA TYR A 101 1.22 7.96 2.70
C TYR A 101 1.43 9.43 3.08
N LEU A 102 0.98 9.75 4.28
CA LEU A 102 1.28 10.97 5.01
C LEU A 102 1.58 10.58 6.45
N ALA A 103 2.74 10.92 6.99
CA ALA A 103 3.12 10.52 8.33
C ALA A 103 4.04 11.54 9.02
N ILE A 104 3.95 11.56 10.35
CA ILE A 104 4.84 12.31 11.22
C ILE A 104 5.35 11.40 12.34
N GLY A 105 6.65 11.48 12.64
CA GLY A 105 7.28 10.85 13.78
C GLY A 105 7.81 11.88 14.75
N LEU A 106 7.56 11.66 16.03
CA LEU A 106 7.85 12.57 17.12
C LEU A 106 8.78 11.88 18.13
N PRO A 107 10.08 12.20 18.13
CA PRO A 107 11.01 11.70 19.12
C PRO A 107 10.82 12.44 20.45
N THR A 108 10.58 11.70 21.53
CA THR A 108 10.46 12.24 22.89
C THR A 108 11.47 11.62 23.86
N GLY A 109 12.46 10.89 23.33
CA GLY A 109 13.53 10.27 24.11
C GLY A 109 13.59 8.75 23.91
N ARG A 110 13.29 7.97 24.96
CA ARG A 110 13.23 6.51 24.86
C ARG A 110 11.91 6.02 24.29
N LEU A 111 10.83 6.75 24.52
CA LEU A 111 9.50 6.49 23.97
C LEU A 111 9.22 7.50 22.87
N ASN A 112 9.02 7.05 21.65
CA ASN A 112 8.77 7.90 20.50
C ASN A 112 7.43 7.54 19.88
N PHE A 113 6.79 8.51 19.24
CA PHE A 113 5.47 8.34 18.68
C PHE A 113 5.46 8.58 17.17
N GLY A 114 4.44 8.07 16.53
CA GLY A 114 4.15 8.35 15.14
C GLY A 114 2.66 8.34 14.87
N VAL A 115 2.24 9.15 13.92
CA VAL A 115 0.86 9.18 13.42
C VAL A 115 0.87 9.39 11.93
N GLY A 116 -0.09 8.80 11.23
CA GLY A 116 -0.20 8.98 9.79
C GLY A 116 -1.44 8.34 9.20
N LEU A 117 -1.58 8.58 7.90
CA LEU A 117 -2.64 8.06 7.05
C LEU A 117 -2.02 7.30 5.88
N ILE A 118 -2.51 6.07 5.64
CA ILE A 118 -2.01 5.19 4.57
C ILE A 118 -3.23 4.53 3.91
N PRO A 119 -3.35 4.50 2.57
CA PRO A 119 -4.26 3.60 1.90
C PRO A 119 -3.94 2.14 2.27
N PHE A 120 -4.95 1.39 2.68
CA PHE A 120 -4.78 -0.01 3.08
C PHE A 120 -5.08 -0.95 1.92
N THR A 121 -6.26 -0.79 1.30
CA THR A 121 -6.65 -1.51 0.07
C THR A 121 -7.23 -0.56 -0.95
N ALA A 122 -7.28 -0.98 -2.20
CA ALA A 122 -7.93 -0.22 -3.27
C ALA A 122 -8.73 -1.15 -4.17
N VAL A 123 -9.91 -0.70 -4.56
CA VAL A 123 -10.77 -1.31 -5.57
C VAL A 123 -10.92 -0.33 -6.73
N GLY A 124 -10.66 -0.82 -7.94
CA GLY A 124 -10.83 -0.07 -9.16
C GLY A 124 -10.73 -1.03 -10.33
N TYR A 125 -11.85 -1.37 -10.95
CA TYR A 125 -11.89 -2.24 -12.12
C TYR A 125 -13.09 -1.89 -12.99
N ARG A 126 -12.95 -2.22 -14.29
CA ARG A 126 -14.01 -2.19 -15.27
C ARG A 126 -13.87 -3.40 -16.18
N ILE A 127 -14.81 -4.34 -16.10
CA ILE A 127 -14.82 -5.57 -16.87
C ILE A 127 -16.08 -5.56 -17.73
N LEU A 128 -15.92 -5.84 -19.03
CA LEU A 128 -17.00 -5.97 -19.99
C LEU A 128 -16.99 -7.41 -20.50
N GLU A 129 -18.11 -8.07 -20.39
CA GLU A 129 -18.34 -9.41 -20.91
C GLU A 129 -19.51 -9.36 -21.88
N ASN A 130 -19.22 -9.60 -23.15
CA ASN A 130 -20.23 -9.59 -24.20
C ASN A 130 -20.29 -10.99 -24.81
N ASN A 131 -21.48 -11.55 -24.80
CA ASN A 131 -21.79 -12.77 -25.54
C ASN A 131 -22.98 -12.52 -26.50
N ASP A 132 -23.42 -13.55 -27.23
CA ASP A 132 -24.50 -13.39 -28.21
C ASP A 132 -25.84 -13.00 -27.61
N GLU A 133 -26.06 -13.28 -26.32
CA GLU A 133 -27.34 -13.08 -25.64
C GLU A 133 -27.30 -11.90 -24.66
N THR A 134 -26.20 -11.63 -24.01
CA THR A 134 -26.07 -10.66 -22.93
C THR A 134 -24.83 -9.78 -23.04
N SER A 135 -24.95 -8.54 -22.55
CA SER A 135 -23.86 -7.63 -22.32
C SER A 135 -23.82 -7.30 -20.83
N ASN A 136 -22.75 -7.74 -20.17
CA ASN A 136 -22.53 -7.55 -18.75
C ASN A 136 -21.40 -6.56 -18.52
N ARG A 137 -21.64 -5.59 -17.64
CA ARG A 137 -20.64 -4.61 -17.23
C ARG A 137 -20.47 -4.67 -15.70
N TYR A 138 -19.23 -4.93 -15.28
CA TYR A 138 -18.86 -4.95 -13.89
C TYR A 138 -17.90 -3.80 -13.63
N THR A 139 -18.20 -2.96 -12.64
CA THR A 139 -17.31 -1.88 -12.22
C THR A 139 -17.21 -1.85 -10.72
N GLY A 140 -16.02 -1.59 -10.22
CA GLY A 140 -15.76 -1.47 -8.79
C GLY A 140 -14.95 -0.24 -8.49
N ARG A 141 -15.21 0.37 -7.32
CA ARG A 141 -14.48 1.52 -6.82
C ARG A 141 -14.43 1.55 -5.31
N GLY A 142 -13.46 2.28 -4.77
CA GLY A 142 -13.32 2.50 -3.34
C GLY A 142 -12.09 1.79 -2.75
N GLY A 143 -12.22 1.32 -1.51
CA GLY A 143 -11.17 0.65 -0.76
C GLY A 143 -11.16 1.10 0.69
N MET A 144 -10.12 0.72 1.41
CA MET A 144 -9.93 1.04 2.82
C MET A 144 -8.71 1.93 3.01
N ASN A 145 -8.82 2.86 3.92
CA ASN A 145 -7.72 3.67 4.43
C ASN A 145 -7.44 3.28 5.88
N LYS A 146 -6.25 3.59 6.35
CA LYS A 146 -5.79 3.32 7.70
C LYS A 146 -5.16 4.57 8.29
N VAL A 147 -5.70 5.05 9.42
CA VAL A 147 -5.00 5.97 10.33
C VAL A 147 -4.30 5.13 11.38
N PHE A 148 -3.03 5.39 11.59
CA PHE A 148 -2.24 4.68 12.59
C PHE A 148 -1.70 5.62 13.66
N LEU A 149 -1.60 5.09 14.87
CA LEU A 149 -0.86 5.67 15.98
C LEU A 149 0.19 4.65 16.42
N THR A 150 1.45 5.02 16.31
CA THR A 150 2.60 4.18 16.68
C THR A 150 3.22 4.68 17.97
N ALA A 151 3.60 3.74 18.83
CA ALA A 151 4.51 3.98 19.95
C ALA A 151 5.70 3.03 19.85
N GLY A 152 6.92 3.57 19.83
CA GLY A 152 8.16 2.81 19.79
C GLY A 152 9.03 3.13 21.01
N TYR A 153 9.47 2.11 21.72
CA TYR A 153 10.27 2.22 22.95
C TYR A 153 11.65 1.61 22.78
N SER A 154 12.68 2.41 23.02
CA SER A 154 14.08 1.94 23.05
C SER A 154 14.39 1.32 24.41
N VAL A 155 14.41 -0.03 24.44
CA VAL A 155 14.74 -0.80 25.65
C VAL A 155 16.20 -0.55 26.04
N ASN A 156 17.08 -0.64 25.05
CA ASN A 156 18.51 -0.33 25.13
C ASN A 156 19.04 0.07 23.74
N ASP A 157 20.33 0.32 23.62
CA ASP A 157 20.96 0.74 22.36
C ASP A 157 20.80 -0.26 21.21
N ASN A 158 20.57 -1.54 21.53
CA ASN A 158 20.45 -2.59 20.54
C ASN A 158 18.99 -2.98 20.24
N LEU A 159 18.09 -2.92 21.23
CA LEU A 159 16.73 -3.43 21.16
C LEU A 159 15.70 -2.32 21.29
N SER A 160 14.77 -2.29 20.36
CA SER A 160 13.59 -1.44 20.38
C SER A 160 12.33 -2.25 20.11
N LEU A 161 11.27 -1.95 20.82
CA LEU A 161 9.94 -2.56 20.69
C LEU A 161 8.94 -1.49 20.29
N GLY A 162 7.87 -1.90 19.63
CA GLY A 162 6.81 -0.95 19.26
C GLY A 162 5.48 -1.60 19.03
N VAL A 163 4.45 -0.76 19.03
CA VAL A 163 3.08 -1.12 18.73
C VAL A 163 2.43 -0.05 17.86
N ASP A 164 1.69 -0.50 16.85
CA ASP A 164 0.76 0.33 16.08
C ASP A 164 -0.66 -0.01 16.50
N VAL A 165 -1.45 1.02 16.76
CA VAL A 165 -2.91 0.95 16.82
C VAL A 165 -3.44 1.57 15.54
N ASN A 166 -4.13 0.78 14.73
CA ASN A 166 -4.64 1.21 13.43
C ASN A 166 -6.15 1.27 13.46
N TYR A 167 -6.72 2.37 12.99
CA TYR A 167 -8.14 2.48 12.68
C TYR A 167 -8.32 2.40 11.17
N ASN A 168 -8.97 1.34 10.73
CA ASN A 168 -9.29 1.11 9.31
C ASN A 168 -10.69 1.61 9.03
N PHE A 169 -10.90 2.27 7.89
CA PHE A 169 -12.19 2.79 7.46
C PHE A 169 -12.22 2.92 5.94
N GLY A 170 -13.39 2.80 5.37
CA GLY A 170 -13.60 2.97 3.95
C GLY A 170 -14.88 2.35 3.45
N ASN A 171 -15.08 2.39 2.13
CA ASN A 171 -16.19 1.72 1.48
C ASN A 171 -15.74 1.11 0.14
N ILE A 172 -16.43 0.04 -0.23
CA ILE A 172 -16.28 -0.63 -1.50
C ILE A 172 -17.64 -0.64 -2.17
N GLN A 173 -17.69 -0.24 -3.43
CA GLN A 173 -18.88 -0.26 -4.24
C GLN A 173 -18.63 -1.09 -5.49
N ASN A 174 -19.42 -2.15 -5.67
CA ASN A 174 -19.41 -3.02 -6.85
C ASN A 174 -20.73 -2.87 -7.59
N ASN A 175 -20.66 -2.50 -8.87
CA ASN A 175 -21.82 -2.33 -9.73
C ASN A 175 -21.81 -3.44 -10.79
N PHE A 176 -22.95 -4.05 -11.00
CA PHE A 176 -23.21 -5.03 -12.05
C PHE A 176 -24.39 -4.55 -12.88
N THR A 177 -24.19 -4.37 -14.17
CA THR A 177 -25.25 -3.97 -15.12
C THR A 177 -25.35 -5.04 -16.19
N THR A 178 -26.56 -5.55 -16.43
CA THR A 178 -26.86 -6.56 -17.45
C THR A 178 -27.87 -6.04 -18.43
N LEU A 179 -27.57 -6.21 -19.72
CA LEU A 179 -28.48 -6.06 -20.82
C LEU A 179 -28.70 -7.39 -21.53
N GLN A 180 -29.92 -7.79 -21.76
CA GLN A 180 -30.22 -8.94 -22.55
C GLN A 180 -30.64 -8.51 -23.97
N ARG A 181 -30.11 -9.15 -24.98
CA ARG A 181 -30.43 -8.84 -26.39
C ARG A 181 -31.90 -9.06 -26.68
N GLY A 182 -32.54 -8.09 -27.31
CA GLY A 182 -33.97 -8.11 -27.62
C GLY A 182 -34.91 -7.72 -26.46
N VAL A 183 -34.35 -7.42 -25.28
CA VAL A 183 -35.09 -6.88 -24.14
C VAL A 183 -34.82 -5.38 -24.02
N GLN A 184 -35.88 -4.57 -23.90
CA GLN A 184 -35.76 -3.10 -23.86
C GLN A 184 -35.26 -2.58 -22.52
N LEU A 185 -35.39 -3.38 -21.47
CA LEU A 185 -34.99 -3.03 -20.11
C LEU A 185 -33.74 -3.83 -19.69
N GLY A 186 -32.84 -3.17 -19.00
CA GLY A 186 -31.71 -3.81 -18.33
C GLY A 186 -31.88 -3.83 -16.82
N SER A 187 -30.99 -4.52 -16.14
CA SER A 187 -30.91 -4.52 -14.69
C SER A 187 -29.56 -4.02 -14.19
N ARG A 188 -29.58 -3.31 -13.07
CA ARG A 188 -28.39 -2.88 -12.37
C ARG A 188 -28.47 -3.28 -10.90
N GLN A 189 -27.39 -3.88 -10.39
CA GLN A 189 -27.21 -4.14 -8.99
C GLN A 189 -25.97 -3.39 -8.49
N ILE A 190 -26.14 -2.58 -7.45
CA ILE A 190 -25.07 -1.88 -6.76
C ILE A 190 -24.93 -2.49 -5.37
N ASN A 191 -23.79 -3.10 -5.07
CA ASN A 191 -23.45 -3.58 -3.74
C ASN A 191 -22.46 -2.59 -3.10
N ARG A 192 -22.85 -1.98 -2.00
CA ARG A 192 -21.99 -1.12 -1.19
C ARG A 192 -21.69 -1.80 0.13
N THR A 193 -20.42 -1.83 0.50
CA THR A 193 -19.95 -2.32 1.79
C THR A 193 -19.14 -1.22 2.46
N ASP A 194 -19.61 -0.71 3.57
CA ASP A 194 -18.88 0.20 4.45
C ASP A 194 -18.11 -0.65 5.47
N LEU A 195 -16.82 -0.35 5.67
CA LEU A 195 -15.87 -1.13 6.49
C LEU A 195 -15.25 -0.22 7.54
N ARG A 196 -15.22 -0.68 8.79
CA ARG A 196 -14.57 0.06 9.89
C ARG A 196 -14.12 -0.87 11.01
N GLY A 197 -12.98 -0.56 11.63
CA GLY A 197 -12.49 -1.32 12.78
C GLY A 197 -11.05 -1.06 13.10
N PHE A 198 -10.61 -1.64 14.20
CA PHE A 198 -9.24 -1.52 14.68
C PHE A 198 -8.44 -2.77 14.37
N ASN A 199 -7.13 -2.60 14.16
CA ASN A 199 -6.18 -3.69 14.20
C ASN A 199 -4.86 -3.23 14.83
N LEU A 200 -4.10 -4.19 15.34
CA LEU A 200 -2.84 -3.99 16.02
C LEU A 200 -1.68 -4.54 15.19
N ASN A 201 -0.49 -3.95 15.36
CA ASN A 201 0.74 -4.51 14.83
C ASN A 201 1.85 -4.29 15.87
N PHE A 202 2.54 -5.36 16.25
CA PHE A 202 3.67 -5.34 17.16
C PHE A 202 4.97 -5.44 16.35
N GLY A 203 6.02 -4.77 16.80
CA GLY A 203 7.29 -4.77 16.14
C GLY A 203 8.47 -4.82 17.11
N LEU A 204 9.47 -5.56 16.70
CA LEU A 204 10.77 -5.65 17.33
C LEU A 204 11.82 -5.22 16.32
N ASP A 205 12.74 -4.35 16.75
CA ASP A 205 13.90 -3.92 15.99
C ASP A 205 15.14 -4.18 16.83
N TYR A 206 16.01 -5.08 16.36
CA TYR A 206 17.27 -5.39 17.04
C TYR A 206 18.44 -5.11 16.11
N GLN A 207 19.40 -4.31 16.60
CA GLN A 207 20.58 -3.91 15.88
C GLN A 207 21.80 -4.11 16.77
N ARG A 208 22.84 -4.77 16.24
CA ARG A 208 24.06 -5.02 16.98
C ARG A 208 25.29 -4.81 16.10
N LYS A 209 26.29 -4.12 16.63
CA LYS A 209 27.61 -4.10 16.00
C LYS A 209 28.24 -5.49 16.10
N LEU A 210 28.62 -6.07 14.97
CA LEU A 210 29.34 -7.32 14.89
C LEU A 210 30.85 -7.07 15.02
N ASN A 211 31.30 -5.97 14.40
CA ASN A 211 32.66 -5.43 14.51
C ASN A 211 32.62 -3.91 14.22
N ASP A 212 33.78 -3.26 14.13
CA ASP A 212 33.86 -1.80 13.93
C ASP A 212 33.21 -1.31 12.63
N ASN A 213 33.16 -2.17 11.61
CA ASN A 213 32.64 -1.83 10.28
C ASN A 213 31.30 -2.46 9.97
N LEU A 214 30.86 -3.48 10.68
CA LEU A 214 29.68 -4.27 10.32
C LEU A 214 28.65 -4.28 11.44
N LYS A 215 27.40 -4.01 11.05
CA LYS A 215 26.23 -4.02 11.93
C LYS A 215 25.20 -5.02 11.42
N LEU A 216 24.64 -5.81 12.33
CA LEU A 216 23.50 -6.67 12.12
C LEU A 216 22.21 -5.89 12.36
N TYR A 217 21.23 -6.11 11.50
CA TYR A 217 19.86 -5.59 11.61
C TYR A 217 18.91 -6.77 11.59
N THR A 218 18.01 -6.85 12.54
CA THR A 218 16.96 -7.86 12.56
C THR A 218 15.62 -7.25 12.92
N VAL A 219 14.57 -7.80 12.33
CA VAL A 219 13.20 -7.37 12.57
C VAL A 219 12.31 -8.57 12.79
N ALA A 220 11.37 -8.43 13.71
CA ALA A 220 10.21 -9.30 13.81
C ALA A 220 8.97 -8.41 13.95
N THR A 221 7.91 -8.66 13.15
CA THR A 221 6.62 -7.99 13.33
C THR A 221 5.51 -9.03 13.37
N TYR A 222 4.47 -8.74 14.15
CA TYR A 222 3.29 -9.58 14.27
C TYR A 222 2.03 -8.74 14.34
N ALA A 223 1.14 -8.94 13.38
CA ALA A 223 -0.22 -8.43 13.39
C ALA A 223 -1.16 -9.61 13.69
N PRO A 224 -1.89 -9.62 14.81
CA PRO A 224 -2.88 -10.66 15.09
C PRO A 224 -4.07 -10.56 14.15
N GLN A 225 -4.77 -11.66 13.98
CA GLN A 225 -6.10 -11.67 13.35
C GLN A 225 -7.06 -10.83 14.17
N MET A 226 -7.80 -9.95 13.52
CA MET A 226 -8.78 -9.07 14.18
C MET A 226 -9.97 -8.83 13.24
N ASP A 227 -11.17 -8.78 13.85
CA ASP A 227 -12.39 -8.54 13.11
C ASP A 227 -12.65 -7.05 12.96
N ILE A 228 -13.12 -6.67 11.78
CA ILE A 228 -13.64 -5.33 11.48
C ILE A 228 -15.11 -5.45 11.10
N THR A 229 -15.87 -4.43 11.43
CA THR A 229 -17.30 -4.35 11.16
C THR A 229 -17.58 -4.03 9.71
N THR A 230 -18.59 -4.69 9.13
CA THR A 230 -19.09 -4.45 7.79
C THR A 230 -20.57 -4.12 7.79
N GLU A 231 -20.95 -3.06 7.07
CA GLU A 231 -22.35 -2.69 6.81
C GLU A 231 -22.59 -2.79 5.29
N ARG A 232 -23.55 -3.62 4.88
CA ARG A 232 -23.81 -3.92 3.47
C ARG A 232 -25.17 -3.42 3.05
N MET A 233 -25.21 -2.76 1.88
CA MET A 233 -26.43 -2.33 1.23
C MET A 233 -26.37 -2.75 -0.24
N ARG A 234 -27.53 -3.18 -0.77
CA ARG A 234 -27.74 -3.52 -2.18
C ARG A 234 -28.86 -2.68 -2.75
N ASN A 235 -28.58 -1.97 -3.83
CA ASN A 235 -29.59 -1.34 -4.67
C ASN A 235 -29.79 -2.20 -5.92
N ILE A 236 -31.04 -2.55 -6.24
CA ILE A 236 -31.40 -3.24 -7.47
C ILE A 236 -32.29 -2.29 -8.25
N ALA A 237 -31.95 -2.02 -9.50
CA ALA A 237 -32.66 -1.10 -10.36
C ALA A 237 -33.01 -1.72 -11.74
N THR A 238 -34.18 -1.43 -12.25
CA THR A 238 -34.54 -1.64 -13.63
C THR A 238 -34.17 -0.41 -14.44
N LEU A 239 -33.45 -0.60 -15.53
CA LEU A 239 -32.90 0.47 -16.36
C LEU A 239 -33.56 0.47 -17.74
N SER A 240 -33.77 1.66 -18.28
CA SER A 240 -33.96 1.90 -19.71
C SER A 240 -32.76 2.66 -20.25
N PHE A 241 -32.42 2.46 -21.52
CA PHE A 241 -31.31 3.12 -22.17
C PHE A 241 -31.82 4.11 -23.22
N ARG A 242 -31.28 5.33 -23.16
CA ARG A 242 -31.51 6.31 -24.22
C ARG A 242 -30.69 6.00 -25.46
N THR A 243 -30.99 6.62 -26.55
CA THR A 243 -30.25 6.48 -27.82
C THR A 243 -28.79 6.92 -27.74
N ASP A 244 -28.44 7.77 -26.77
CA ASP A 244 -27.07 8.19 -26.46
C ASP A 244 -26.34 7.21 -25.53
N GLY A 245 -26.97 6.09 -25.13
CA GLY A 245 -26.44 5.08 -24.22
C GLY A 245 -26.53 5.46 -22.74
N SER A 246 -27.15 6.59 -22.39
CA SER A 246 -27.33 6.98 -20.98
C SER A 246 -28.39 6.13 -20.30
N GLU A 247 -28.14 5.77 -19.03
CA GLU A 247 -29.05 4.97 -18.20
C GLU A 247 -30.16 5.84 -17.60
N VAL A 248 -31.40 5.36 -17.64
CA VAL A 248 -32.54 5.93 -16.94
C VAL A 248 -33.09 4.88 -16.00
N VAL A 249 -33.12 5.18 -14.72
CA VAL A 249 -33.73 4.31 -13.71
C VAL A 249 -35.24 4.40 -13.83
N ILE A 250 -35.88 3.23 -14.02
CA ILE A 250 -37.36 3.11 -14.08
C ILE A 250 -37.89 2.80 -12.69
N GLU A 251 -37.26 1.87 -12.00
CA GLU A 251 -37.64 1.43 -10.67
C GLU A 251 -36.38 1.01 -9.93
N GLU A 252 -36.31 1.28 -8.64
CA GLU A 252 -35.19 0.84 -7.79
C GLU A 252 -35.69 0.41 -6.41
N ASN A 253 -34.95 -0.51 -5.80
CA ASN A 253 -35.20 -1.00 -4.46
C ASN A 253 -33.90 -1.17 -3.68
N ASP A 254 -33.86 -0.66 -2.44
CA ASP A 254 -32.77 -0.76 -1.52
C ASP A 254 -32.96 -1.91 -0.52
N ILE A 255 -31.98 -2.76 -0.40
CA ILE A 255 -31.95 -3.88 0.52
C ILE A 255 -30.78 -3.68 1.48
N SER A 256 -31.06 -3.49 2.76
CA SER A 256 -30.06 -3.43 3.81
C SER A 256 -29.86 -4.83 4.42
N PHE A 257 -28.60 -5.22 4.63
CA PHE A 257 -28.24 -6.46 5.28
C PHE A 257 -27.89 -6.21 6.74
N PRO A 258 -28.05 -7.20 7.63
CA PRO A 258 -27.53 -7.10 8.98
C PRO A 258 -26.03 -6.78 8.97
N GLN A 259 -25.61 -6.07 10.00
CA GLN A 259 -24.20 -5.84 10.26
C GLN A 259 -23.48 -7.18 10.38
N GLY A 260 -22.31 -7.28 9.77
CA GLY A 260 -21.44 -8.46 9.80
C GLY A 260 -20.03 -8.09 10.19
N ASP A 261 -19.21 -9.10 10.35
CA ASP A 261 -17.79 -8.95 10.63
C ASP A 261 -16.95 -9.52 9.49
N LEU A 262 -15.77 -8.96 9.32
CA LEU A 262 -14.74 -9.42 8.39
C LEU A 262 -13.44 -9.60 9.15
N SER A 263 -12.90 -10.80 9.15
CA SER A 263 -11.63 -11.11 9.78
C SER A 263 -10.46 -10.64 8.90
N LEU A 264 -9.67 -9.68 9.38
CA LEU A 264 -8.38 -9.35 8.81
C LEU A 264 -7.37 -10.43 9.20
N PRO A 265 -6.60 -10.98 8.24
CA PRO A 265 -5.69 -12.08 8.51
C PRO A 265 -4.53 -11.70 9.43
N SER A 266 -4.00 -12.69 10.16
CA SER A 266 -2.76 -12.50 10.90
C SER A 266 -1.56 -12.44 9.95
N GLU A 267 -0.58 -11.58 10.26
CA GLU A 267 0.69 -11.45 9.52
C GLU A 267 1.86 -11.58 10.48
N ILE A 268 2.82 -12.46 10.16
CA ILE A 268 4.12 -12.53 10.82
C ILE A 268 5.21 -12.22 9.81
N THR A 269 6.18 -11.41 10.20
CA THR A 269 7.34 -11.10 9.36
C THR A 269 8.62 -11.25 10.16
N LEU A 270 9.60 -11.88 9.54
CA LEU A 270 10.97 -11.99 10.06
C LEU A 270 11.95 -11.49 9.00
N GLY A 271 12.96 -10.75 9.42
CA GLY A 271 13.98 -10.25 8.51
C GLY A 271 15.31 -10.07 9.19
N ALA A 272 16.37 -10.24 8.40
CA ALA A 272 17.74 -10.02 8.82
C ALA A 272 18.57 -9.40 7.69
N GLY A 273 19.51 -8.53 8.07
CA GLY A 273 20.40 -7.87 7.14
C GLY A 273 21.68 -7.41 7.82
N ILE A 274 22.65 -7.08 7.02
CA ILE A 274 23.94 -6.57 7.45
C ILE A 274 24.32 -5.31 6.68
N GLY A 275 25.12 -4.48 7.26
CA GLY A 275 25.57 -3.27 6.59
C GLY A 275 26.61 -2.49 7.38
N THR A 276 27.15 -1.49 6.73
CA THR A 276 28.05 -0.50 7.33
C THR A 276 27.31 0.82 7.41
N ASN A 277 27.34 1.46 8.56
CA ASN A 277 26.67 2.76 8.76
C ASN A 277 27.05 3.75 7.65
N ASN A 278 26.04 4.41 7.08
CA ASN A 278 26.19 5.46 6.04
C ASN A 278 26.99 5.03 4.81
N LYS A 279 27.08 3.73 4.52
CA LYS A 279 27.79 3.23 3.35
C LYS A 279 27.00 2.21 2.55
N TRP A 280 26.60 1.11 3.14
CA TRP A 280 25.82 0.10 2.47
C TRP A 280 25.01 -0.74 3.46
N PHE A 281 23.95 -1.32 2.97
CA PHE A 281 23.11 -2.26 3.70
C PHE A 281 22.52 -3.26 2.70
N MET A 282 22.39 -4.51 3.10
CA MET A 282 21.66 -5.55 2.38
C MET A 282 20.95 -6.46 3.38
N GLY A 283 19.71 -6.87 3.04
CA GLY A 283 18.94 -7.75 3.88
C GLY A 283 17.85 -8.49 3.13
N ALA A 284 17.33 -9.54 3.77
CA ALA A 284 16.25 -10.38 3.29
C ALA A 284 15.13 -10.47 4.32
N GLU A 285 13.90 -10.58 3.86
CA GLU A 285 12.69 -10.61 4.67
C GLU A 285 11.71 -11.65 4.14
N TYR A 286 11.11 -12.39 5.07
CA TYR A 286 10.01 -13.31 4.80
C TYR A 286 8.80 -12.89 5.62
N SER A 287 7.62 -12.85 4.98
CA SER A 287 6.34 -12.64 5.65
C SER A 287 5.38 -13.76 5.31
N ARG A 288 4.61 -14.20 6.30
CA ARG A 288 3.49 -15.13 6.13
C ARG A 288 2.21 -14.47 6.60
N ILE A 289 1.18 -14.55 5.78
CA ILE A 289 -0.16 -14.04 6.05
C ILE A 289 -1.09 -15.24 6.08
N SER A 290 -1.78 -15.46 7.20
CA SER A 290 -2.72 -16.57 7.37
C SER A 290 -4.12 -16.10 7.00
N ALA A 291 -4.58 -16.48 5.81
CA ALA A 291 -5.85 -16.03 5.24
C ALA A 291 -6.91 -17.14 5.16
N SER A 292 -6.72 -18.28 5.86
CA SER A 292 -7.64 -19.42 5.81
C SER A 292 -9.09 -19.11 6.23
N ASP A 293 -9.27 -18.07 7.06
CA ASP A 293 -10.59 -17.65 7.56
C ASP A 293 -11.12 -16.41 6.83
N TYR A 294 -10.42 -15.98 5.78
CA TYR A 294 -10.82 -14.82 4.99
C TYR A 294 -12.02 -15.18 4.09
N ASN A 295 -13.20 -14.78 4.51
CA ASN A 295 -14.45 -15.06 3.80
C ASN A 295 -15.17 -13.76 3.44
N PHE A 296 -14.64 -12.99 2.49
CA PHE A 296 -15.33 -11.84 1.95
C PHE A 296 -16.05 -12.22 0.66
N ASN A 297 -17.37 -12.41 0.75
CA ASN A 297 -18.21 -12.65 -0.42
C ASN A 297 -18.81 -11.34 -0.91
N SER A 298 -18.33 -10.82 -2.03
CA SER A 298 -18.88 -9.63 -2.69
C SER A 298 -20.25 -9.85 -3.34
N GLY A 299 -20.75 -11.11 -3.32
CA GLY A 299 -22.05 -11.49 -3.86
C GLY A 299 -22.05 -11.81 -5.35
N ASN A 300 -20.96 -11.60 -6.07
CA ASN A 300 -20.80 -11.97 -7.48
C ASN A 300 -19.43 -12.59 -7.66
N SER A 301 -19.33 -13.73 -8.31
CA SER A 301 -18.09 -14.42 -8.59
C SER A 301 -18.05 -14.84 -10.05
N PHE A 302 -17.02 -14.46 -10.80
CA PHE A 302 -16.77 -14.89 -12.19
C PHE A 302 -16.05 -16.24 -12.27
N ALA A 303 -15.38 -16.65 -11.17
CA ALA A 303 -14.58 -17.84 -11.08
C ALA A 303 -14.75 -18.47 -9.71
N GLU A 304 -14.38 -19.72 -9.60
CA GLU A 304 -14.20 -20.36 -8.29
C GLU A 304 -13.05 -19.65 -7.57
N VAL A 305 -13.35 -19.02 -6.43
CA VAL A 305 -12.42 -18.20 -5.66
C VAL A 305 -12.06 -18.94 -4.39
N GLN A 306 -10.78 -19.15 -4.16
CA GLN A 306 -10.26 -19.69 -2.91
C GLN A 306 -9.17 -18.74 -2.37
N TYR A 307 -9.12 -18.62 -1.05
CA TYR A 307 -8.10 -17.84 -0.35
C TYR A 307 -7.22 -18.78 0.45
N ASP A 308 -5.97 -18.85 0.07
CA ASP A 308 -4.94 -19.61 0.78
C ASP A 308 -4.03 -18.67 1.58
N ASN A 309 -3.14 -19.25 2.36
CA ASN A 309 -2.11 -18.49 3.05
C ASN A 309 -1.17 -17.81 2.03
N ALA A 310 -0.90 -16.53 2.25
CA ALA A 310 0.04 -15.77 1.44
C ALA A 310 1.46 -15.82 2.00
N SER A 311 2.45 -15.80 1.10
CA SER A 311 3.87 -15.73 1.44
C SER A 311 4.54 -14.61 0.66
N GLN A 312 5.42 -13.86 1.32
CA GLN A 312 6.14 -12.76 0.68
C GLN A 312 7.62 -12.88 0.97
N TYR A 313 8.43 -12.84 -0.08
CA TYR A 313 9.89 -12.88 -0.05
C TYR A 313 10.43 -11.57 -0.56
N ARG A 314 11.32 -10.93 0.18
CA ARG A 314 11.91 -9.64 -0.17
C ARG A 314 13.41 -9.67 0.04
N LEU A 315 14.12 -9.08 -0.90
CA LEU A 315 15.56 -8.85 -0.85
C LEU A 315 15.80 -7.40 -1.25
N GLY A 316 16.65 -6.70 -0.51
CA GLY A 316 16.94 -5.33 -0.86
C GLY A 316 18.06 -4.71 -0.06
N GLY A 317 18.48 -3.53 -0.51
CA GLY A 317 19.54 -2.80 0.13
C GLY A 317 19.82 -1.46 -0.51
N PHE A 318 20.84 -0.80 0.02
CA PHE A 318 21.31 0.48 -0.51
C PHE A 318 22.84 0.59 -0.47
N TYR A 319 23.33 1.54 -1.26
CA TYR A 319 24.73 1.92 -1.31
C TYR A 319 24.86 3.44 -1.37
N ILE A 320 25.80 4.00 -0.58
CA ILE A 320 26.19 5.41 -0.58
C ILE A 320 27.70 5.45 -0.85
N PRO A 321 28.16 6.01 -1.97
CA PRO A 321 29.58 6.04 -2.31
C PRO A 321 30.43 6.74 -1.22
N GLU A 322 30.04 7.96 -0.83
CA GLU A 322 30.76 8.76 0.18
C GLU A 322 29.79 9.74 0.86
N TYR A 323 29.26 9.34 2.02
CA TYR A 323 28.22 10.09 2.74
C TYR A 323 28.63 11.52 3.10
N ASN A 324 29.91 11.73 3.46
CA ASN A 324 30.46 13.02 3.90
C ASN A 324 31.15 13.81 2.79
N SER A 325 30.99 13.46 1.53
CA SER A 325 31.64 14.16 0.41
C SER A 325 31.25 15.62 0.37
N LEU A 326 32.23 16.51 0.39
CA LEU A 326 32.06 17.95 0.26
C LEU A 326 32.11 18.42 -1.21
N THR A 327 32.74 17.62 -2.07
CA THR A 327 33.05 17.99 -3.46
C THR A 327 32.07 17.41 -4.48
N SER A 328 31.49 16.24 -4.19
CA SER A 328 30.59 15.56 -5.12
C SER A 328 29.21 15.35 -4.51
N TYR A 329 28.19 15.93 -5.15
CA TYR A 329 26.79 15.70 -4.75
C TYR A 329 26.38 14.24 -4.96
N PHE A 330 26.73 13.65 -6.10
CA PHE A 330 26.34 12.28 -6.45
C PHE A 330 26.94 11.21 -5.53
N SER A 331 28.08 11.52 -4.88
CA SER A 331 28.69 10.63 -3.89
C SER A 331 27.88 10.53 -2.60
N ARG A 332 27.00 11.50 -2.31
CA ARG A 332 26.12 11.51 -1.13
C ARG A 332 24.73 10.93 -1.40
N VAL A 333 24.43 10.67 -2.66
CA VAL A 333 23.14 10.08 -3.06
C VAL A 333 23.05 8.65 -2.54
N VAL A 334 21.89 8.29 -2.00
CA VAL A 334 21.58 6.93 -1.58
C VAL A 334 21.00 6.16 -2.77
N TYR A 335 21.71 5.18 -3.28
CA TYR A 335 21.26 4.29 -4.35
C TYR A 335 20.62 3.05 -3.75
N ARG A 336 19.41 2.72 -4.14
CA ARG A 336 18.62 1.62 -3.60
C ARG A 336 18.25 0.63 -4.69
N ALA A 337 18.21 -0.67 -4.34
CA ALA A 337 17.69 -1.70 -5.22
C ALA A 337 17.02 -2.80 -4.40
N GLY A 338 16.05 -3.50 -5.00
CA GLY A 338 15.37 -4.60 -4.34
C GLY A 338 14.55 -5.46 -5.28
N LEU A 339 14.23 -6.65 -4.77
CA LEU A 339 13.41 -7.66 -5.41
C LEU A 339 12.31 -8.08 -4.44
N ARG A 340 11.13 -8.37 -4.95
CA ARG A 340 10.06 -8.98 -4.19
C ARG A 340 9.35 -10.05 -5.00
N PHE A 341 8.97 -11.10 -4.32
CA PHE A 341 8.09 -12.14 -4.83
C PHE A 341 6.99 -12.37 -3.80
N GLU A 342 5.75 -12.46 -4.26
CA GLU A 342 4.58 -12.61 -3.43
C GLU A 342 3.65 -13.67 -4.01
N GLU A 343 3.39 -14.70 -3.21
CA GLU A 343 2.26 -15.62 -3.39
C GLU A 343 1.08 -14.96 -2.67
N THR A 344 0.16 -14.37 -3.43
CA THR A 344 -0.89 -13.51 -2.82
C THR A 344 -1.93 -14.27 -2.03
N GLY A 345 -1.98 -15.60 -2.16
CA GLY A 345 -3.00 -16.46 -1.57
C GLY A 345 -4.33 -16.44 -2.31
N LEU A 346 -4.49 -15.63 -3.34
CA LEU A 346 -5.67 -15.64 -4.20
C LEU A 346 -5.54 -16.75 -5.25
N ASN A 347 -6.46 -17.71 -5.24
CA ASN A 347 -6.60 -18.75 -6.25
C ASN A 347 -7.88 -18.55 -7.04
N LEU A 348 -7.75 -18.52 -8.36
CA LEU A 348 -8.86 -18.37 -9.31
C LEU A 348 -8.83 -19.53 -10.30
N SER A 349 -9.89 -20.32 -10.36
CA SER A 349 -9.97 -21.50 -11.25
C SER A 349 -8.76 -22.44 -11.11
N ASN A 350 -8.30 -22.68 -9.88
CA ASN A 350 -7.12 -23.47 -9.51
C ASN A 350 -5.77 -22.88 -9.94
N GLU A 351 -5.73 -21.61 -10.35
CA GLU A 351 -4.50 -20.88 -10.67
C GLU A 351 -4.17 -19.90 -9.55
N GLY A 352 -2.98 -20.03 -8.95
CA GLY A 352 -2.48 -19.11 -7.92
C GLY A 352 -2.03 -17.80 -8.51
N ILE A 353 -2.52 -16.69 -7.97
CA ILE A 353 -2.13 -15.35 -8.41
C ILE A 353 -0.86 -14.92 -7.67
N ASN A 354 0.24 -14.87 -8.40
CA ASN A 354 1.54 -14.47 -7.87
C ASN A 354 1.92 -13.08 -8.38
N GLU A 355 2.79 -12.40 -7.63
CA GLU A 355 3.33 -11.10 -8.00
C GLU A 355 4.85 -11.07 -7.85
N PHE A 356 5.53 -10.50 -8.83
CA PHE A 356 6.97 -10.27 -8.83
C PHE A 356 7.25 -8.80 -9.09
N GLY A 357 8.27 -8.23 -8.43
CA GLY A 357 8.69 -6.84 -8.64
C GLY A 357 10.18 -6.63 -8.47
N ILE A 358 10.74 -5.79 -9.34
CA ILE A 358 12.11 -5.27 -9.25
C ILE A 358 12.00 -3.78 -9.02
N SER A 359 12.68 -3.27 -8.01
CA SER A 359 12.66 -1.86 -7.64
C SER A 359 14.06 -1.25 -7.60
N PHE A 360 14.13 0.03 -7.99
CA PHE A 360 15.30 0.87 -7.88
C PHE A 360 14.88 2.23 -7.32
N GLY A 361 15.81 2.92 -6.69
CA GLY A 361 15.53 4.27 -6.22
C GLY A 361 16.75 5.05 -5.82
N VAL A 362 16.56 6.36 -5.73
CA VAL A 362 17.59 7.29 -5.28
C VAL A 362 17.05 8.19 -4.17
N GLY A 363 17.87 8.36 -3.14
CA GLY A 363 17.64 9.32 -2.07
C GLY A 363 18.55 10.51 -2.25
N LEU A 364 17.96 11.67 -2.47
CA LEU A 364 18.63 12.93 -2.80
C LEU A 364 18.68 13.80 -1.53
N PRO A 365 19.84 14.01 -0.90
CA PRO A 365 19.97 14.95 0.21
C PRO A 365 19.63 16.36 -0.27
N ALA A 366 18.57 16.98 0.31
CA ALA A 366 18.07 18.29 -0.11
C ALA A 366 18.27 19.32 1.01
N GLY A 367 19.11 20.32 0.77
CA GLY A 367 19.28 21.47 1.66
C GLY A 367 20.25 21.27 2.83
N ARG A 368 20.26 22.26 3.75
CA ARG A 368 21.10 22.28 4.96
C ARG A 368 20.51 21.50 6.15
N SER A 369 19.22 21.21 6.13
CA SER A 369 18.51 20.40 7.12
C SER A 369 18.34 19.01 6.54
N PHE A 370 18.40 17.97 7.34
CA PHE A 370 18.34 16.53 6.99
C PHE A 370 17.15 16.11 6.09
N THR A 371 16.72 16.99 5.21
CA THR A 371 15.61 16.83 4.28
C THR A 371 16.05 15.97 3.10
N ASN A 372 15.27 14.96 2.79
CA ASN A 372 15.52 14.05 1.68
C ASN A 372 14.34 14.08 0.69
N ALA A 373 14.66 14.10 -0.60
CA ALA A 373 13.73 13.79 -1.66
C ALA A 373 14.07 12.40 -2.19
N ASN A 374 13.07 11.52 -2.32
CA ASN A 374 13.28 10.18 -2.84
C ASN A 374 12.49 9.99 -4.13
N LEU A 375 13.13 9.33 -5.08
CA LEU A 375 12.54 8.87 -6.32
C LEU A 375 12.71 7.36 -6.36
N GLY A 376 11.63 6.63 -6.68
CA GLY A 376 11.63 5.19 -6.83
C GLY A 376 10.96 4.78 -8.14
N ILE A 377 11.47 3.74 -8.76
CA ILE A 377 10.84 3.06 -9.90
C ILE A 377 10.68 1.59 -9.56
N GLU A 378 9.60 1.00 -10.02
CA GLU A 378 9.34 -0.41 -9.87
C GLU A 378 8.73 -0.95 -11.15
N TYR A 379 9.26 -2.06 -11.63
CA TYR A 379 8.65 -2.88 -12.67
C TYR A 379 8.25 -4.20 -12.07
N GLY A 380 7.03 -4.67 -12.39
CA GLY A 380 6.54 -5.94 -11.89
C GLY A 380 5.47 -6.55 -12.75
N GLN A 381 5.16 -7.80 -12.40
CA GLN A 381 4.14 -8.62 -13.05
C GLN A 381 3.26 -9.24 -11.97
N ARG A 382 1.95 -9.29 -12.22
CA ARG A 382 0.95 -9.98 -11.39
C ARG A 382 0.07 -10.86 -12.26
N GLY A 383 -0.25 -12.05 -11.75
CA GLY A 383 -1.17 -12.99 -12.40
C GLY A 383 -0.59 -13.66 -13.63
N THR A 384 -1.44 -14.31 -14.38
CA THR A 384 -1.11 -15.14 -15.55
C THR A 384 -2.23 -15.04 -16.59
N THR A 385 -1.94 -15.39 -17.85
CA THR A 385 -2.97 -15.56 -18.91
C THR A 385 -3.57 -16.96 -18.91
N ASN A 386 -3.02 -17.91 -18.13
CA ASN A 386 -3.58 -19.26 -18.06
C ASN A 386 -5.06 -19.22 -17.62
N SER A 387 -5.82 -20.22 -18.04
CA SER A 387 -7.24 -20.40 -17.65
C SER A 387 -8.12 -19.16 -17.95
N GLY A 388 -7.75 -18.34 -18.95
CA GLY A 388 -8.48 -17.13 -19.34
C GLY A 388 -8.34 -15.98 -18.34
N LEU A 389 -7.34 -16.02 -17.45
CA LEU A 389 -7.06 -14.96 -16.50
C LEU A 389 -6.29 -13.79 -17.16
N ILE A 390 -6.04 -12.74 -16.39
CA ILE A 390 -5.42 -11.50 -16.87
C ILE A 390 -4.02 -11.36 -16.26
N GLN A 391 -3.00 -11.27 -17.09
CA GLN A 391 -1.66 -10.91 -16.66
C GLN A 391 -1.52 -9.39 -16.65
N GLU A 392 -1.06 -8.84 -15.55
CA GLU A 392 -0.75 -7.42 -15.37
C GLU A 392 0.76 -7.21 -15.38
N ASN A 393 1.24 -6.35 -16.29
CA ASN A 393 2.62 -5.85 -16.25
C ASN A 393 2.57 -4.36 -15.87
N PHE A 394 3.20 -3.98 -14.78
CA PHE A 394 3.13 -2.61 -14.29
C PHE A 394 4.49 -1.94 -14.18
N PHE A 395 4.48 -0.66 -14.47
CA PHE A 395 5.58 0.26 -14.20
C PHE A 395 5.09 1.35 -13.26
N LYS A 396 5.75 1.48 -12.11
CA LYS A 396 5.39 2.44 -11.06
C LYS A 396 6.52 3.42 -10.83
N LEU A 397 6.20 4.71 -10.85
CA LEU A 397 7.08 5.82 -10.44
C LEU A 397 6.59 6.35 -9.10
N SER A 398 7.47 6.44 -8.12
CA SER A 398 7.16 6.91 -6.76
C SER A 398 8.04 8.10 -6.38
N ILE A 399 7.44 9.08 -5.70
CA ILE A 399 8.12 10.28 -5.24
C ILE A 399 7.78 10.50 -3.78
N SER A 400 8.77 10.87 -2.96
CA SER A 400 8.52 11.31 -1.60
C SER A 400 9.42 12.44 -1.15
N LEU A 401 8.92 13.16 -0.14
CA LEU A 401 9.66 14.19 0.59
C LEU A 401 9.65 13.83 2.08
N SER A 402 10.83 13.85 2.68
CA SER A 402 11.01 13.71 4.14
C SER A 402 11.65 14.97 4.68
N LEU A 403 10.93 15.65 5.57
CA LEU A 403 11.38 16.86 6.26
C LEU A 403 11.76 16.49 7.69
N ASN A 404 13.01 16.70 8.05
CA ASN A 404 13.54 16.38 9.37
C ASN A 404 13.97 17.65 10.08
N ASP A 405 13.56 17.79 11.35
CA ASP A 405 13.93 18.94 12.18
C ASP A 405 14.03 18.54 13.66
N LYS A 406 14.73 19.35 14.43
CA LYS A 406 14.78 19.23 15.89
C LYS A 406 13.66 20.08 16.50
N TRP A 407 12.56 19.44 16.88
CA TRP A 407 11.48 20.08 17.64
C TRP A 407 11.75 19.93 19.14
N PHE A 408 11.08 20.75 19.92
CA PHE A 408 11.17 20.76 21.39
C PHE A 408 12.55 21.15 21.97
N VAL A 409 13.41 21.74 21.17
CA VAL A 409 14.65 22.35 21.66
C VAL A 409 14.36 23.82 22.01
N GLN A 410 14.40 24.13 23.30
CA GLN A 410 14.29 25.50 23.78
C GLN A 410 15.47 26.31 23.24
N ARG A 411 15.21 27.30 22.37
CA ARG A 411 16.25 28.24 21.93
C ARG A 411 16.64 29.08 23.15
N LYS A 412 17.86 28.88 23.63
CA LYS A 412 18.45 29.82 24.56
C LYS A 412 18.81 31.06 23.73
N PHE A 413 18.15 32.17 24.02
CA PHE A 413 18.60 33.47 23.56
C PHE A 413 19.68 33.90 24.57
N ASP A 414 20.95 33.92 24.14
CA ASP A 414 22.02 34.61 24.83
C ASP A 414 22.01 36.06 24.43
#